data_0944cbb2c8a76d6357e3d2cddab7b767
#
_entry.id   0944cbb2c8a76d6357e3d2cddab7b767
#
_cell.length_a   1.000
_cell.length_b   1.000
_cell.length_c   1.000
_cell.angle_alpha   90.00
_cell.angle_beta   90.00
_cell.angle_gamma   90.00
#
_symmetry.space_group_name_H-M   'P 1'
#
loop_
_entity.id
_entity.type
_entity.pdbx_description
1 polymer ?
#
loop_
_entity_poly.entity_id
_entity_poly.type
_entity_poly.pdbx_seq_one_letter_code
_entity_poly.pdbx_strand_id
1 'polypeptide(L)'
;MQPEFQLAEPRDQRRIVVAMSGGVDSSVVAALAAKTGAEVIGVTLQLYDHGAAVGRTGSCCAGQDIRDARAVADRIGIAHYVFDYESRFRDSVIADFADEYMAGRTPIPCVKCNMGVKFTDLFQIARDLGADCLATGHYVRRVEGAAGAELHRAADPARDQSYFLFATTQAQLDYLRFPLGGLPKSQVREIAAEL
;
A
#
# COMPACT_ATOMS: atom_id res chain seq x y z
N MET A 1 17.90 4.95 -11.72
CA MET A 1 17.04 3.83 -12.19
C MET A 1 15.60 4.27 -11.92
N GLN A 2 14.79 4.44 -12.94
CA GLN A 2 13.40 4.84 -12.73
C GLN A 2 12.64 3.67 -12.08
N PRO A 3 11.83 3.95 -11.05
CA PRO A 3 10.98 2.91 -10.46
C PRO A 3 10.02 2.37 -11.53
N GLU A 4 10.10 1.09 -11.78
CA GLU A 4 9.31 0.45 -12.83
C GLU A 4 7.93 0.08 -12.30
N PHE A 5 6.89 0.71 -12.85
CA PHE A 5 5.51 0.27 -12.69
C PHE A 5 5.14 -0.86 -13.66
N GLN A 6 6.04 -1.21 -14.58
CA GLN A 6 5.85 -2.29 -15.56
C GLN A 6 4.50 -2.19 -16.29
N LEU A 7 4.18 -0.99 -16.73
CA LEU A 7 2.97 -0.70 -17.50
C LEU A 7 3.20 -0.94 -18.97
N ALA A 8 2.20 -1.49 -19.64
CA ALA A 8 2.19 -1.54 -21.10
C ALA A 8 2.02 -0.14 -21.72
N GLU A 9 2.59 0.07 -22.89
CA GLU A 9 2.36 1.29 -23.68
C GLU A 9 1.01 1.21 -24.44
N PRO A 10 0.32 2.33 -24.71
CA PRO A 10 0.66 3.69 -24.25
C PRO A 10 0.26 3.93 -22.78
N ARG A 11 1.09 4.65 -22.02
CA ARG A 11 0.91 4.86 -20.57
C ARG A 11 -0.22 5.81 -20.23
N ASP A 12 -0.51 6.78 -21.05
CA ASP A 12 -1.63 7.71 -20.91
C ASP A 12 -3.02 7.04 -20.96
N GLN A 13 -3.08 5.80 -21.43
CA GLN A 13 -4.28 4.97 -21.42
C GLN A 13 -4.30 3.97 -20.24
N ARG A 14 -3.34 4.07 -19.32
CA ARG A 14 -3.22 3.19 -18.17
C ARG A 14 -3.65 3.89 -16.89
N ARG A 15 -4.11 3.08 -15.96
CA ARG A 15 -4.53 3.54 -14.64
C ARG A 15 -3.80 2.80 -13.54
N ILE A 16 -3.26 3.54 -12.58
CA ILE A 16 -2.59 3.01 -11.40
C ILE A 16 -3.41 3.35 -10.17
N VAL A 17 -3.78 2.37 -9.36
CA VAL A 17 -4.24 2.63 -7.99
C VAL A 17 -3.04 2.55 -7.06
N VAL A 18 -2.91 3.54 -6.18
CA VAL A 18 -1.85 3.60 -5.17
C VAL A 18 -2.46 3.47 -3.77
N ALA A 19 -2.01 2.49 -3.00
CA ALA A 19 -2.35 2.35 -1.60
C ALA A 19 -1.66 3.45 -0.78
N MET A 20 -2.41 4.42 -0.30
CA MET A 20 -1.90 5.57 0.46
C MET A 20 -2.24 5.41 1.94
N SER A 21 -1.22 5.44 2.80
CA SER A 21 -1.36 5.33 4.26
C SER A 21 -1.06 6.64 5.00
N GLY A 22 -0.85 7.75 4.27
CA GLY A 22 -0.39 9.01 4.85
C GLY A 22 1.11 9.06 5.20
N GLY A 23 1.79 7.91 5.16
CA GLY A 23 3.23 7.85 5.42
C GLY A 23 4.08 8.22 4.21
N VAL A 24 5.35 8.58 4.48
CA VAL A 24 6.36 9.00 3.47
C VAL A 24 6.45 8.02 2.30
N ASP A 25 6.48 6.71 2.57
CA ASP A 25 6.70 5.70 1.54
C ASP A 25 5.55 5.66 0.52
N SER A 26 4.31 5.64 0.99
CA SER A 26 3.14 5.65 0.12
C SER A 26 2.99 6.97 -0.66
N SER A 27 3.38 8.08 -0.05
CA SER A 27 3.42 9.40 -0.71
C SER A 27 4.42 9.44 -1.86
N VAL A 28 5.61 8.89 -1.66
CA VAL A 28 6.63 8.76 -2.71
C VAL A 28 6.15 7.86 -3.84
N VAL A 29 5.49 6.72 -3.52
CA VAL A 29 4.90 5.85 -4.55
C VAL A 29 3.88 6.61 -5.40
N ALA A 30 2.98 7.40 -4.78
CA ALA A 30 1.99 8.18 -5.49
C ALA A 30 2.62 9.23 -6.42
N ALA A 31 3.65 9.93 -5.94
CA ALA A 31 4.37 10.91 -6.75
C ALA A 31 5.17 10.28 -7.91
N LEU A 32 5.78 9.12 -7.68
CA LEU A 32 6.46 8.36 -8.73
C LEU A 32 5.45 7.83 -9.77
N ALA A 33 4.27 7.37 -9.34
CA ALA A 33 3.19 6.96 -10.22
C ALA A 33 2.71 8.12 -11.10
N ALA A 34 2.48 9.30 -10.53
CA ALA A 34 2.07 10.49 -11.27
C ALA A 34 3.07 10.90 -12.38
N LYS A 35 4.37 10.65 -12.15
CA LYS A 35 5.43 10.93 -13.15
C LYS A 35 5.43 9.95 -14.33
N THR A 36 4.66 8.86 -14.29
CA THR A 36 4.60 7.88 -15.40
C THR A 36 3.79 8.35 -16.61
N GLY A 37 2.90 9.33 -16.40
CA GLY A 37 1.92 9.77 -17.39
C GLY A 37 0.62 8.98 -17.39
N ALA A 38 0.50 7.93 -16.57
CA ALA A 38 -0.74 7.18 -16.38
C ALA A 38 -1.73 7.96 -15.50
N GLU A 39 -3.01 7.64 -15.61
CA GLU A 39 -4.01 8.10 -14.63
C GLU A 39 -3.74 7.45 -13.27
N VAL A 40 -3.65 8.27 -12.21
CA VAL A 40 -3.34 7.78 -10.87
C VAL A 40 -4.48 8.08 -9.91
N ILE A 41 -4.88 7.08 -9.15
CA ILE A 41 -5.90 7.19 -8.10
C ILE A 41 -5.29 6.73 -6.77
N GLY A 42 -5.24 7.62 -5.80
CA GLY A 42 -4.89 7.30 -4.42
C GLY A 42 -6.06 6.65 -3.68
N VAL A 43 -5.82 5.58 -2.94
CA VAL A 43 -6.81 4.92 -2.09
C VAL A 43 -6.27 4.73 -0.69
N THR A 44 -7.03 5.19 0.30
CA THR A 44 -6.77 4.96 1.72
C THR A 44 -7.87 4.10 2.31
N LEU A 45 -7.50 3.03 3.01
CA LEU A 45 -8.41 2.26 3.85
C LEU A 45 -8.34 2.79 5.28
N GLN A 46 -9.46 3.30 5.80
CA GLN A 46 -9.57 3.67 7.21
C GLN A 46 -9.78 2.39 8.02
N LEU A 47 -8.72 1.94 8.69
CA LEU A 47 -8.69 0.65 9.40
C LEU A 47 -9.13 0.77 10.86
N TYR A 48 -9.02 1.95 11.46
CA TYR A 48 -9.39 2.22 12.86
C TYR A 48 -9.63 3.70 13.10
N ASP A 49 -10.50 4.01 14.08
CA ASP A 49 -10.69 5.37 14.57
C ASP A 49 -9.71 5.64 15.72
N HIS A 50 -8.69 6.44 15.45
CA HIS A 50 -7.73 6.89 16.45
C HIS A 50 -8.39 7.67 17.60
N GLY A 51 -9.50 8.38 17.35
CA GLY A 51 -10.23 9.14 18.35
C GLY A 51 -10.88 8.24 19.39
N ALA A 52 -11.52 7.15 18.96
CA ALA A 52 -12.15 6.18 19.85
C ALA A 52 -11.12 5.37 20.64
N ALA A 53 -9.99 4.99 20.02
CA ALA A 53 -8.94 4.21 20.69
C ALA A 53 -8.21 4.95 21.82
N VAL A 54 -8.19 6.31 21.79
CA VAL A 54 -7.54 7.15 22.83
C VAL A 54 -8.57 7.80 23.77
N GLY A 55 -9.85 7.44 23.68
CA GLY A 55 -10.92 7.97 24.54
C GLY A 55 -11.18 9.48 24.39
N ARG A 56 -10.76 10.09 23.26
CA ARG A 56 -10.92 11.51 22.96
C ARG A 56 -11.81 11.69 21.74
N THR A 57 -13.10 11.84 21.96
CA THR A 57 -14.02 12.34 20.93
C THR A 57 -13.61 13.75 20.51
N GLY A 58 -13.29 13.94 19.22
CA GLY A 58 -12.96 15.24 18.65
C GLY A 58 -11.48 15.63 18.71
N SER A 59 -10.54 14.70 18.95
CA SER A 59 -9.12 15.02 18.93
C SER A 59 -8.62 15.22 17.49
N CYS A 60 -7.79 16.28 17.30
CA CYS A 60 -7.17 16.60 16.00
C CYS A 60 -6.27 15.47 15.43
N CYS A 61 -5.96 14.44 16.22
CA CYS A 61 -5.13 13.31 15.82
C CYS A 61 -5.91 12.17 15.15
N ALA A 62 -7.26 12.16 15.27
CA ALA A 62 -8.10 11.20 14.58
C ALA A 62 -8.03 11.48 13.07
N GLY A 63 -7.59 10.51 12.29
CA GLY A 63 -7.49 10.62 10.84
C GLY A 63 -6.35 11.50 10.32
N GLN A 64 -5.28 11.75 11.10
CA GLN A 64 -4.11 12.51 10.60
C GLN A 64 -3.53 11.86 9.34
N ASP A 65 -3.36 10.54 9.34
CA ASP A 65 -2.84 9.80 8.19
C ASP A 65 -3.69 10.00 6.93
N ILE A 66 -5.03 10.07 7.10
CA ILE A 66 -5.97 10.34 5.99
C ILE A 66 -5.81 11.77 5.48
N ARG A 67 -5.65 12.75 6.39
CA ARG A 67 -5.41 14.16 6.00
C ARG A 67 -4.10 14.32 5.27
N ASP A 68 -3.05 13.64 5.76
CA ASP A 68 -1.73 13.68 5.14
C ASP A 68 -1.76 13.04 3.75
N ALA A 69 -2.43 11.88 3.60
CA ALA A 69 -2.62 11.23 2.30
C ALA A 69 -3.38 12.15 1.33
N ARG A 70 -4.45 12.81 1.80
CA ARG A 70 -5.24 13.76 0.98
C ARG A 70 -4.41 14.97 0.58
N ALA A 71 -3.68 15.57 1.52
CA ALA A 71 -2.83 16.73 1.22
C ALA A 71 -1.74 16.41 0.18
N VAL A 72 -1.17 15.22 0.24
CA VAL A 72 -0.21 14.77 -0.78
C VAL A 72 -0.91 14.57 -2.12
N ALA A 73 -2.07 13.90 -2.15
CA ALA A 73 -2.83 13.68 -3.38
C ALA A 73 -3.21 15.00 -4.06
N ASP A 74 -3.70 15.97 -3.28
CA ASP A 74 -4.04 17.32 -3.76
C ASP A 74 -2.81 18.03 -4.33
N ARG A 75 -1.65 17.93 -3.65
CA ARG A 75 -0.40 18.56 -4.08
C ARG A 75 0.13 18.01 -5.40
N ILE A 76 0.02 16.69 -5.61
CA ILE A 76 0.48 16.05 -6.85
C ILE A 76 -0.60 15.97 -7.94
N GLY A 77 -1.81 16.42 -7.64
CA GLY A 77 -2.91 16.54 -8.60
C GLY A 77 -3.58 15.23 -8.99
N ILE A 78 -3.68 14.26 -8.05
CA ILE A 78 -4.37 12.97 -8.29
C ILE A 78 -5.68 12.87 -7.51
N ALA A 79 -6.63 12.08 -8.02
CA ALA A 79 -7.84 11.73 -7.29
C ALA A 79 -7.50 10.88 -6.05
N HIS A 80 -8.22 11.08 -4.95
CA HIS A 80 -8.02 10.32 -3.72
C HIS A 80 -9.34 9.93 -3.08
N TYR A 81 -9.49 8.63 -2.78
CA TYR A 81 -10.67 8.07 -2.14
C TYR A 81 -10.30 7.41 -0.80
N VAL A 82 -11.20 7.57 0.16
CA VAL A 82 -11.08 6.94 1.48
C VAL A 82 -12.25 5.98 1.65
N PHE A 83 -11.94 4.73 1.98
CA PHE A 83 -12.93 3.70 2.24
C PHE A 83 -12.92 3.34 3.73
N ASP A 84 -14.09 3.28 4.34
CA ASP A 84 -14.24 2.80 5.72
C ASP A 84 -14.12 1.28 5.78
N TYR A 85 -13.08 0.82 6.44
CA TYR A 85 -12.75 -0.59 6.65
C TYR A 85 -12.59 -0.94 8.14
N GLU A 86 -13.08 -0.09 9.05
CA GLU A 86 -12.91 -0.27 10.49
C GLU A 86 -13.53 -1.57 11.00
N SER A 87 -14.77 -1.83 10.64
CA SER A 87 -15.46 -3.07 11.02
C SER A 87 -14.76 -4.30 10.43
N ARG A 88 -14.42 -4.25 9.13
CA ARG A 88 -13.73 -5.33 8.43
C ARG A 88 -12.36 -5.65 9.04
N PHE A 89 -11.59 -4.63 9.37
CA PHE A 89 -10.28 -4.78 10.01
C PHE A 89 -10.40 -5.34 11.44
N ARG A 90 -11.34 -4.84 12.23
CA ARG A 90 -11.61 -5.34 13.58
C ARG A 90 -11.97 -6.82 13.55
N ASP A 91 -12.88 -7.22 12.68
CA ASP A 91 -13.40 -8.58 12.67
C ASP A 91 -12.42 -9.59 12.07
N SER A 92 -11.60 -9.18 11.09
CA SER A 92 -10.68 -10.10 10.39
C SER A 92 -9.24 -10.10 10.92
N VAL A 93 -8.79 -9.00 11.54
CA VAL A 93 -7.39 -8.87 11.98
C VAL A 93 -7.29 -8.77 13.51
N ILE A 94 -8.11 -7.89 14.12
CA ILE A 94 -8.02 -7.67 15.59
C ILE A 94 -8.61 -8.84 16.36
N ALA A 95 -9.76 -9.36 15.93
CA ALA A 95 -10.37 -10.53 16.59
C ALA A 95 -9.47 -11.77 16.45
N ASP A 96 -8.95 -12.05 15.25
CA ASP A 96 -7.99 -13.14 15.00
C ASP A 96 -6.73 -12.99 15.87
N PHE A 97 -6.21 -11.76 16.00
CA PHE A 97 -5.07 -11.50 16.89
C PHE A 97 -5.36 -11.86 18.34
N ALA A 98 -6.52 -11.46 18.85
CA ALA A 98 -6.92 -11.76 20.23
C ALA A 98 -7.12 -13.26 20.44
N ASP A 99 -7.81 -13.95 19.52
CA ASP A 99 -8.07 -15.39 19.60
C ASP A 99 -6.78 -16.22 19.56
N GLU A 100 -5.86 -15.89 18.64
CA GLU A 100 -4.54 -16.55 18.54
C GLU A 100 -3.73 -16.35 19.84
N TYR A 101 -3.71 -15.13 20.35
CA TYR A 101 -2.98 -14.81 21.58
C TYR A 101 -3.57 -15.52 22.80
N MET A 102 -4.90 -15.56 22.94
CA MET A 102 -5.61 -16.29 23.99
C MET A 102 -5.38 -17.81 23.92
N ALA A 103 -5.17 -18.33 22.70
CA ALA A 103 -4.82 -19.73 22.47
C ALA A 103 -3.33 -20.05 22.70
N GLY A 104 -2.52 -19.09 23.18
CA GLY A 104 -1.10 -19.26 23.44
C GLY A 104 -0.22 -19.29 22.18
N ARG A 105 -0.74 -18.85 21.02
CA ARG A 105 0.02 -18.75 19.77
C ARG A 105 0.54 -17.33 19.57
N THR A 106 1.53 -17.14 18.71
CA THR A 106 2.07 -15.82 18.38
C THR A 106 1.49 -15.35 17.05
N PRO A 107 0.47 -14.47 17.07
CA PRO A 107 -0.14 -13.96 15.83
C PRO A 107 0.76 -12.98 15.10
N ILE A 108 0.60 -12.90 13.77
CA ILE A 108 1.30 -11.94 12.91
C ILE A 108 0.26 -11.09 12.18
N PRO A 109 -0.29 -10.05 12.82
CA PRO A 109 -1.41 -9.26 12.28
C PRO A 109 -1.07 -8.58 10.95
N CYS A 110 0.19 -8.21 10.72
CA CYS A 110 0.62 -7.62 9.43
C CYS A 110 0.45 -8.59 8.25
N VAL A 111 0.71 -9.88 8.45
CA VAL A 111 0.49 -10.91 7.41
C VAL A 111 -1.00 -11.06 7.15
N LYS A 112 -1.83 -11.17 8.19
CA LYS A 112 -3.29 -11.26 8.06
C LYS A 112 -3.89 -10.04 7.35
N CYS A 113 -3.43 -8.84 7.70
CA CYS A 113 -3.85 -7.60 7.05
C CYS A 113 -3.48 -7.58 5.56
N ASN A 114 -2.26 -8.00 5.22
CA ASN A 114 -1.83 -8.06 3.81
C ASN A 114 -2.61 -9.13 3.03
N MET A 115 -2.85 -10.31 3.61
CA MET A 115 -3.61 -11.40 2.96
C MET A 115 -5.07 -11.01 2.70
N GLY A 116 -5.74 -10.41 3.68
CA GLY A 116 -7.16 -10.07 3.65
C GLY A 116 -7.40 -8.65 3.12
N VAL A 117 -7.36 -7.70 4.04
CA VAL A 117 -7.79 -6.31 3.79
C VAL A 117 -7.01 -5.63 2.67
N LYS A 118 -5.68 -5.76 2.63
CA LYS A 118 -4.90 -5.05 1.60
C LYS A 118 -4.92 -5.74 0.24
N PHE A 119 -4.59 -7.04 0.19
CA PHE A 119 -4.39 -7.71 -1.10
C PHE A 119 -5.61 -8.50 -1.58
N THR A 120 -6.69 -8.52 -0.83
CA THR A 120 -7.97 -9.02 -1.31
C THR A 120 -8.94 -7.86 -1.55
N ASP A 121 -9.22 -7.08 -0.52
CA ASP A 121 -10.26 -6.06 -0.61
C ASP A 121 -9.77 -4.85 -1.43
N LEU A 122 -8.56 -4.33 -1.16
CA LEU A 122 -7.99 -3.21 -1.94
C LEU A 122 -7.69 -3.60 -3.39
N PHE A 123 -7.33 -4.86 -3.63
CA PHE A 123 -7.17 -5.42 -4.97
C PHE A 123 -8.50 -5.38 -5.75
N GLN A 124 -9.61 -5.75 -5.08
CA GLN A 124 -10.93 -5.68 -5.70
C GLN A 124 -11.33 -4.22 -6.00
N ILE A 125 -11.12 -3.31 -5.05
CA ILE A 125 -11.35 -1.87 -5.26
C ILE A 125 -10.56 -1.36 -6.47
N ALA A 126 -9.27 -1.72 -6.59
CA ALA A 126 -8.44 -1.30 -7.71
C ALA A 126 -8.97 -1.83 -9.06
N ARG A 127 -9.46 -3.07 -9.09
CA ARG A 127 -10.10 -3.64 -10.27
C ARG A 127 -11.41 -2.95 -10.62
N ASP A 128 -12.25 -2.65 -9.63
CA ASP A 128 -13.53 -1.97 -9.83
C ASP A 128 -13.33 -0.54 -10.33
N LEU A 129 -12.21 0.08 -9.95
CA LEU A 129 -11.77 1.37 -10.49
C LEU A 129 -11.14 1.25 -11.89
N GLY A 130 -11.04 0.05 -12.45
CA GLY A 130 -10.49 -0.20 -13.78
C GLY A 130 -8.97 0.00 -13.86
N ALA A 131 -8.24 -0.20 -12.77
CA ALA A 131 -6.79 -0.03 -12.76
C ALA A 131 -6.07 -1.20 -13.41
N ASP A 132 -4.94 -0.92 -14.06
CA ASP A 132 -4.04 -1.94 -14.63
C ASP A 132 -3.14 -2.57 -13.56
N CYS A 133 -2.89 -1.85 -12.46
CA CYS A 133 -2.12 -2.37 -11.32
C CYS A 133 -2.44 -1.64 -10.02
N LEU A 134 -2.08 -2.28 -8.91
CA LEU A 134 -2.09 -1.73 -7.56
C LEU A 134 -0.66 -1.54 -7.06
N ALA A 135 -0.27 -0.29 -6.79
CA ALA A 135 1.05 0.04 -6.27
C ALA A 135 1.02 0.27 -4.75
N THR A 136 2.05 -0.20 -4.07
CA THR A 136 2.17 -0.07 -2.61
C THR A 136 3.59 0.34 -2.20
N GLY A 137 3.72 0.94 -1.01
CA GLY A 137 5.00 1.35 -0.43
C GLY A 137 5.81 0.23 0.24
N HIS A 138 5.55 -1.02 -0.05
CA HIS A 138 6.32 -2.12 0.52
C HIS A 138 7.73 -2.21 -0.08
N TYR A 139 8.71 -2.47 0.78
CA TYR A 139 10.10 -2.72 0.38
C TYR A 139 10.28 -4.19 0.03
N VAL A 140 9.89 -4.54 -1.18
CA VAL A 140 10.14 -5.84 -1.84
C VAL A 140 10.30 -5.59 -3.34
N ARG A 141 10.93 -6.48 -4.07
CA ARG A 141 11.03 -6.37 -5.52
C ARG A 141 10.13 -7.39 -6.20
N ARG A 142 9.40 -6.93 -7.19
CA ARG A 142 8.72 -7.78 -8.14
C ARG A 142 9.60 -7.87 -9.38
N VAL A 143 9.92 -9.09 -9.80
CA VAL A 143 10.79 -9.37 -10.95
C VAL A 143 10.02 -10.28 -11.90
N GLU A 144 10.11 -10.02 -13.20
CA GLU A 144 9.57 -10.94 -14.20
C GLU A 144 10.48 -12.15 -14.32
N GLY A 145 9.95 -13.31 -13.96
CA GLY A 145 10.61 -14.60 -14.09
C GLY A 145 10.08 -15.38 -15.30
N ALA A 146 10.68 -16.54 -15.57
CA ALA A 146 10.29 -17.39 -16.70
C ALA A 146 8.88 -17.99 -16.57
N ALA A 147 8.38 -18.14 -15.35
CA ALA A 147 7.06 -18.72 -15.04
C ALA A 147 6.03 -17.68 -14.55
N GLY A 148 6.33 -16.39 -14.63
CA GLY A 148 5.51 -15.29 -14.13
C GLY A 148 6.27 -14.42 -13.14
N ALA A 149 5.57 -13.47 -12.50
CA ALA A 149 6.19 -12.58 -11.55
C ALA A 149 6.72 -13.31 -10.31
N GLU A 150 7.89 -12.90 -9.85
CA GLU A 150 8.58 -13.44 -8.66
C GLU A 150 8.69 -12.35 -7.59
N LEU A 151 8.52 -12.75 -6.33
CA LEU A 151 8.73 -11.88 -5.18
C LEU A 151 10.16 -12.03 -4.65
N HIS A 152 10.95 -10.98 -4.75
CA HIS A 152 12.34 -10.93 -4.29
C HIS A 152 12.49 -10.01 -3.09
N ARG A 153 13.53 -10.23 -2.28
CA ARG A 153 13.91 -9.34 -1.18
C ARG A 153 14.19 -7.92 -1.69
N ALA A 154 13.96 -6.93 -0.83
CA ALA A 154 14.34 -5.55 -1.11
C ALA A 154 15.84 -5.39 -1.38
N ALA A 155 16.20 -4.34 -2.14
CA ALA A 155 17.60 -3.96 -2.31
C ALA A 155 18.23 -3.44 -1.01
N ASP A 156 17.43 -2.83 -0.12
CA ASP A 156 17.83 -2.43 1.23
C ASP A 156 17.47 -3.55 2.23
N PRO A 157 18.44 -4.37 2.70
CA PRO A 157 18.15 -5.49 3.59
C PRO A 157 17.58 -5.05 4.95
N ALA A 158 17.88 -3.80 5.39
CA ALA A 158 17.38 -3.27 6.65
C ALA A 158 15.88 -2.89 6.57
N ARG A 159 15.32 -2.87 5.36
CA ARG A 159 13.92 -2.51 5.09
C ARG A 159 13.12 -3.64 4.45
N ASP A 160 13.73 -4.78 4.21
CA ASP A 160 13.07 -5.92 3.56
C ASP A 160 11.78 -6.33 4.28
N GLN A 161 10.68 -6.36 3.53
CA GLN A 161 9.34 -6.71 4.00
C GLN A 161 8.80 -8.00 3.37
N SER A 162 9.65 -8.76 2.68
CA SER A 162 9.26 -10.01 2.02
C SER A 162 8.62 -11.01 2.97
N TYR A 163 9.06 -11.03 4.24
CA TYR A 163 8.48 -11.88 5.28
C TYR A 163 6.96 -11.63 5.48
N PHE A 164 6.51 -10.38 5.37
CA PHE A 164 5.09 -10.05 5.58
C PHE A 164 4.22 -10.33 4.35
N LEU A 165 4.84 -10.72 3.23
CA LEU A 165 4.18 -10.92 1.93
C LEU A 165 4.29 -12.37 1.42
N PHE A 166 4.78 -13.31 2.23
CA PHE A 166 5.01 -14.70 1.82
C PHE A 166 3.73 -15.41 1.33
N ALA A 167 2.56 -14.96 1.78
CA ALA A 167 1.27 -15.53 1.41
C ALA A 167 0.62 -14.85 0.19
N THR A 168 1.34 -13.95 -0.49
CA THR A 168 0.86 -13.32 -1.73
C THR A 168 0.73 -14.36 -2.83
N THR A 169 -0.46 -14.48 -3.42
CA THR A 169 -0.70 -15.41 -4.53
C THR A 169 -0.10 -14.89 -5.84
N GLN A 170 0.10 -15.78 -6.82
CA GLN A 170 0.60 -15.39 -8.14
C GLN A 170 -0.30 -14.34 -8.80
N ALA A 171 -1.62 -14.51 -8.76
CA ALA A 171 -2.57 -13.56 -9.34
C ALA A 171 -2.50 -12.17 -8.69
N GLN A 172 -2.23 -12.11 -7.38
CA GLN A 172 -1.98 -10.85 -6.68
C GLN A 172 -0.63 -10.25 -7.09
N LEU A 173 0.42 -11.05 -7.14
CA LEU A 173 1.77 -10.60 -7.49
C LEU A 173 1.84 -10.06 -8.93
N ASP A 174 1.12 -10.67 -9.85
CA ASP A 174 1.03 -10.20 -11.25
C ASP A 174 0.43 -8.79 -11.34
N TYR A 175 -0.47 -8.44 -10.43
CA TYR A 175 -1.16 -7.14 -10.40
C TYR A 175 -0.47 -6.11 -9.51
N LEU A 176 0.27 -6.54 -8.48
CA LEU A 176 0.95 -5.65 -7.53
C LEU A 176 2.20 -5.01 -8.13
N ARG A 177 2.51 -3.78 -7.66
CA ARG A 177 3.75 -3.07 -7.97
C ARG A 177 4.37 -2.54 -6.68
N PHE A 178 5.70 -2.66 -6.59
CA PHE A 178 6.51 -2.28 -5.43
C PHE A 178 7.64 -1.33 -5.84
N PRO A 179 7.34 -0.07 -6.19
CA PRO A 179 8.32 0.84 -6.77
C PRO A 179 9.52 1.17 -5.87
N LEU A 180 9.36 0.97 -4.56
CA LEU A 180 10.41 1.26 -3.57
C LEU A 180 11.37 0.09 -3.35
N GLY A 181 11.05 -1.10 -3.83
CA GLY A 181 11.82 -2.31 -3.54
C GLY A 181 13.27 -2.29 -4.04
N GLY A 182 13.55 -1.51 -5.07
CA GLY A 182 14.90 -1.30 -5.62
C GLY A 182 15.66 -0.12 -5.02
N LEU A 183 15.06 0.66 -4.09
CA LEU A 183 15.60 1.90 -3.58
C LEU A 183 16.03 1.76 -2.11
N PRO A 184 17.16 2.33 -1.69
CA PRO A 184 17.49 2.48 -0.29
C PRO A 184 16.58 3.53 0.36
N LYS A 185 16.32 3.40 1.67
CA LYS A 185 15.44 4.33 2.41
C LYS A 185 15.92 5.78 2.40
N SER A 186 17.22 6.02 2.33
CA SER A 186 17.80 7.37 2.19
C SER A 186 17.30 8.05 0.92
N GLN A 187 17.37 7.36 -0.22
CA GLN A 187 16.91 7.89 -1.50
C GLN A 187 15.39 8.15 -1.52
N VAL A 188 14.60 7.28 -0.88
CA VAL A 188 13.16 7.51 -0.73
C VAL A 188 12.87 8.79 0.06
N ARG A 189 13.67 9.10 1.10
CA ARG A 189 13.55 10.34 1.86
C ARG A 189 13.98 11.57 1.06
N GLU A 190 15.01 11.46 0.23
CA GLU A 190 15.44 12.52 -0.69
C GLU A 190 14.32 12.86 -1.68
N ILE A 191 13.74 11.84 -2.33
CA ILE A 191 12.58 12.03 -3.23
C ILE A 191 11.41 12.69 -2.48
N ALA A 192 11.15 12.27 -1.24
CA ALA A 192 10.06 12.85 -0.44
C ALA A 192 10.30 14.33 -0.09
N ALA A 193 11.56 14.74 0.08
CA ALA A 193 11.90 16.13 0.37
C ALA A 193 11.78 17.06 -0.85
N GLU A 194 11.79 16.50 -2.05
CA GLU A 194 11.59 17.23 -3.32
C GLU A 194 10.10 17.42 -3.69
N LEU A 195 9.19 16.73 -2.98
CA LEU A 195 7.75 16.78 -3.20
C LEU A 195 7.08 17.87 -2.37
#